data_3203bea3a2af74bd5837bc52053e16d0
#
_entry.id   3203bea3a2af74bd5837bc52053e16d0
#
_cell.length_a   1.000
_cell.length_b   1.000
_cell.length_c   1.000
_cell.angle_alpha   90.00
_cell.angle_beta   90.00
_cell.angle_gamma   90.00
#
_symmetry.space_group_name_H-M   'P 1'
#
loop_
_entity.id
_entity.type
_entity.pdbx_description
1 polymer ?
#
loop_
_entity_poly.entity_id
_entity_poly.type
_entity_poly.pdbx_seq_one_letter_code
_entity_poly.pdbx_strand_id
1 'polypeptide(L)'
;MGQLLPSENTLIGEFDCSRNTVRRAISELVRDGYVQTRQGWGVCNIFQPIEHSSYTMGMIESFRETARRTGQTSTTRVVAFDTCTADEAIAAQTGFPVGEELFALQRIHDLDGVARILNISYLRRSCMPGLTREIAGGSLYRYLEEELGMSIITSKRTFTVELATPQDRQWLDLGEYNCLAVVANQVYNSEGVMFEYTQSRHYPGSFRFQDNAVRRPAES
;
A
#
# COMPACT_ATOMS: atom_id res chain seq x y z
N MET A 1 1.29 9.22 -29.76
CA MET A 1 0.46 10.30 -29.18
C MET A 1 -0.73 9.65 -28.51
N GLY A 2 -1.02 9.98 -27.23
CA GLY A 2 -2.16 9.42 -26.52
C GLY A 2 -3.49 9.79 -27.20
N GLN A 3 -4.47 8.89 -27.08
CA GLN A 3 -5.81 9.09 -27.62
C GLN A 3 -6.49 10.23 -26.86
N LEU A 4 -7.16 11.15 -27.59
CA LEU A 4 -7.97 12.18 -26.96
C LEU A 4 -9.25 11.60 -26.38
N LEU A 5 -9.64 12.06 -25.20
CA LEU A 5 -10.97 11.79 -24.68
C LEU A 5 -12.03 12.51 -25.54
N PRO A 6 -13.29 12.01 -25.55
CA PRO A 6 -14.40 12.73 -26.14
C PRO A 6 -14.54 14.14 -25.53
N SER A 7 -15.19 15.07 -26.25
CA SER A 7 -15.42 16.42 -25.75
C SER A 7 -16.28 16.44 -24.49
N GLU A 8 -16.16 17.49 -23.66
CA GLU A 8 -17.03 17.66 -22.47
C GLU A 8 -18.52 17.52 -22.85
N ASN A 9 -18.95 18.10 -23.99
CA ASN A 9 -20.34 18.02 -24.44
C ASN A 9 -20.75 16.59 -24.83
N THR A 10 -19.84 15.83 -25.45
CA THR A 10 -20.06 14.42 -25.75
C THR A 10 -20.22 13.60 -24.48
N LEU A 11 -19.32 13.79 -23.51
CA LEU A 11 -19.37 13.09 -22.22
C LEU A 11 -20.63 13.44 -21.41
N ILE A 12 -21.08 14.70 -21.44
CA ILE A 12 -22.34 15.14 -20.82
C ILE A 12 -23.51 14.37 -21.39
N GLY A 13 -23.60 14.23 -22.72
CA GLY A 13 -24.67 13.49 -23.38
C GLY A 13 -24.57 11.98 -23.16
N GLU A 14 -23.38 11.42 -23.15
CA GLU A 14 -23.15 9.98 -23.01
C GLU A 14 -23.45 9.48 -21.58
N PHE A 15 -23.09 10.27 -20.55
CA PHE A 15 -23.28 9.91 -19.14
C PHE A 15 -24.50 10.57 -18.47
N ASP A 16 -25.30 11.35 -19.22
CA ASP A 16 -26.46 12.08 -18.71
C ASP A 16 -26.18 12.84 -17.40
N CYS A 17 -25.11 13.63 -17.39
CA CYS A 17 -24.65 14.31 -16.19
C CYS A 17 -24.32 15.79 -16.43
N SER A 18 -24.15 16.55 -15.34
CA SER A 18 -23.83 17.98 -15.46
C SER A 18 -22.40 18.21 -15.95
N ARG A 19 -22.16 19.38 -16.57
CA ARG A 19 -20.82 19.84 -16.96
C ARG A 19 -19.84 19.87 -15.79
N ASN A 20 -20.31 20.28 -14.61
CA ASN A 20 -19.49 20.31 -13.41
C ASN A 20 -19.08 18.90 -12.97
N THR A 21 -19.95 17.91 -13.12
CA THR A 21 -19.64 16.50 -12.84
C THR A 21 -18.54 15.99 -13.76
N VAL A 22 -18.64 16.25 -15.08
CA VAL A 22 -17.60 15.85 -16.04
C VAL A 22 -16.27 16.53 -15.72
N ARG A 23 -16.26 17.83 -15.44
CA ARG A 23 -15.02 18.57 -15.12
C ARG A 23 -14.37 18.07 -13.85
N ARG A 24 -15.16 17.75 -12.83
CA ARG A 24 -14.66 17.18 -11.58
C ARG A 24 -14.03 15.81 -11.82
N ALA A 25 -14.70 14.93 -12.56
CA ALA A 25 -14.15 13.63 -12.92
C ALA A 25 -12.83 13.74 -13.73
N ILE A 26 -12.78 14.63 -14.72
CA ILE A 26 -11.55 14.90 -15.47
C ILE A 26 -10.44 15.41 -14.54
N SER A 27 -10.76 16.32 -13.60
CA SER A 27 -9.76 16.84 -12.65
C SER A 27 -9.21 15.74 -11.73
N GLU A 28 -10.04 14.80 -11.30
CA GLU A 28 -9.61 13.62 -10.53
C GLU A 28 -8.70 12.72 -11.37
N LEU A 29 -9.08 12.43 -12.62
CA LEU A 29 -8.25 11.64 -13.54
C LEU A 29 -6.89 12.30 -13.85
N VAL A 30 -6.86 13.65 -13.95
CA VAL A 30 -5.61 14.41 -14.12
C VAL A 30 -4.75 14.31 -12.87
N ARG A 31 -5.35 14.48 -11.68
CA ARG A 31 -4.64 14.37 -10.40
C ARG A 31 -4.01 12.98 -10.23
N ASP A 32 -4.74 11.95 -10.64
CA ASP A 32 -4.32 10.56 -10.51
C ASP A 32 -3.44 10.10 -11.70
N GLY A 33 -3.14 11.00 -12.67
CA GLY A 33 -2.19 10.75 -13.76
C GLY A 33 -2.71 9.84 -14.88
N TYR A 34 -4.02 9.65 -14.98
CA TYR A 34 -4.63 8.88 -16.09
C TYR A 34 -4.72 9.68 -17.37
N VAL A 35 -4.94 10.99 -17.24
CA VAL A 35 -5.10 11.89 -18.36
C VAL A 35 -4.33 13.20 -18.14
N GLN A 36 -4.06 13.91 -19.23
CA GLN A 36 -3.41 15.21 -19.20
C GLN A 36 -4.21 16.22 -20.03
N THR A 37 -4.51 17.37 -19.45
CA THR A 37 -5.15 18.49 -20.17
C THR A 37 -4.11 19.21 -21.02
N ARG A 38 -4.42 19.41 -22.31
CA ARG A 38 -3.60 20.18 -23.24
C ARG A 38 -4.42 21.36 -23.76
N GLN A 39 -3.96 22.57 -23.43
CA GLN A 39 -4.66 23.80 -23.82
C GLN A 39 -4.86 23.86 -25.33
N GLY A 40 -6.11 24.10 -25.77
CA GLY A 40 -6.48 24.15 -27.19
C GLY A 40 -6.63 22.79 -27.89
N TRP A 41 -6.31 21.69 -27.26
CA TRP A 41 -6.33 20.35 -27.86
C TRP A 41 -7.30 19.38 -27.17
N GLY A 42 -7.59 19.61 -25.89
CA GLY A 42 -8.47 18.75 -25.11
C GLY A 42 -7.73 17.93 -24.04
N VAL A 43 -8.31 16.79 -23.68
CA VAL A 43 -7.79 15.89 -22.64
C VAL A 43 -7.22 14.65 -23.30
N CYS A 44 -5.92 14.42 -23.11
CA CYS A 44 -5.20 13.25 -23.63
C CYS A 44 -5.16 12.12 -22.62
N ASN A 45 -5.46 10.90 -23.04
CA ASN A 45 -5.15 9.71 -22.28
C ASN A 45 -3.61 9.49 -22.26
N ILE A 46 -3.04 9.47 -21.05
CA ILE A 46 -1.62 9.18 -20.83
C ILE A 46 -1.44 7.91 -19.98
N PHE A 47 -2.54 7.23 -19.68
CA PHE A 47 -2.52 6.00 -18.90
C PHE A 47 -1.78 4.90 -19.67
N GLN A 48 -0.85 4.27 -18.99
CA GLN A 48 -0.24 3.02 -19.41
C GLN A 48 -0.61 1.95 -18.40
N PRO A 49 -1.14 0.79 -18.85
CA PRO A 49 -1.41 -0.32 -17.94
C PRO A 49 -0.14 -0.68 -17.15
N ILE A 50 -0.29 -0.79 -15.84
CA ILE A 50 0.80 -1.18 -14.96
C ILE A 50 1.01 -2.69 -15.16
N GLU A 51 2.16 -3.09 -15.66
CA GLU A 51 2.55 -4.48 -15.74
C GLU A 51 2.68 -5.10 -14.34
N HIS A 52 2.53 -6.42 -14.25
CA HIS A 52 2.45 -7.23 -13.04
C HIS A 52 3.37 -6.76 -11.89
N SER A 53 2.87 -6.80 -10.66
CA SER A 53 3.59 -6.59 -9.39
C SER A 53 3.95 -5.14 -9.02
N SER A 54 3.18 -4.14 -9.40
CA SER A 54 3.47 -2.75 -9.03
C SER A 54 2.65 -2.30 -7.82
N TYR A 55 3.34 -1.70 -6.85
CA TYR A 55 2.70 -0.92 -5.79
C TYR A 55 2.45 0.49 -6.31
N THR A 56 1.23 1.00 -6.12
CA THR A 56 0.85 2.35 -6.57
C THR A 56 0.85 3.31 -5.39
N MET A 57 1.45 4.49 -5.56
CA MET A 57 1.31 5.59 -4.61
C MET A 57 -0.14 6.07 -4.51
N GLY A 58 -0.49 6.59 -3.34
CA GLY A 58 -1.82 7.16 -3.09
C GLY A 58 -2.92 6.16 -2.75
N MET A 59 -2.67 4.86 -2.86
CA MET A 59 -3.62 3.82 -2.44
C MET A 59 -3.09 3.02 -1.25
N ILE A 60 -3.96 2.75 -0.28
CA ILE A 60 -3.69 1.81 0.81
C ILE A 60 -4.35 0.49 0.41
N GLU A 61 -3.53 -0.48 0.05
CA GLU A 61 -3.97 -1.82 -0.31
C GLU A 61 -3.36 -2.85 0.62
N SER A 62 -4.15 -3.83 1.03
CA SER A 62 -3.61 -5.03 1.65
C SER A 62 -2.85 -5.87 0.62
N PHE A 63 -1.98 -6.76 1.10
CA PHE A 63 -1.26 -7.70 0.23
C PHE A 63 -2.20 -8.50 -0.69
N ARG A 64 -3.36 -8.96 -0.17
CA ARG A 64 -4.34 -9.73 -0.96
C ARG A 64 -5.03 -8.90 -2.04
N GLU A 65 -5.31 -7.63 -1.75
CA GLU A 65 -5.90 -6.72 -2.75
C GLU A 65 -4.92 -6.46 -3.87
N THR A 66 -3.66 -6.17 -3.54
CA THR A 66 -2.58 -6.02 -4.53
C THR A 66 -2.44 -7.28 -5.39
N ALA A 67 -2.36 -8.47 -4.79
CA ALA A 67 -2.23 -9.72 -5.53
C ALA A 67 -3.45 -9.97 -6.44
N ARG A 68 -4.67 -9.71 -5.95
CA ARG A 68 -5.90 -9.84 -6.78
C ARG A 68 -5.87 -8.88 -7.96
N ARG A 69 -5.49 -7.61 -7.75
CA ARG A 69 -5.40 -6.61 -8.81
C ARG A 69 -4.35 -6.98 -9.86
N THR A 70 -3.25 -7.61 -9.45
CA THR A 70 -2.18 -8.05 -10.35
C THR A 70 -2.39 -9.44 -10.94
N GLY A 71 -3.50 -10.11 -10.62
CA GLY A 71 -3.82 -11.45 -11.13
C GLY A 71 -2.96 -12.58 -10.56
N GLN A 72 -2.29 -12.34 -9.41
CA GLN A 72 -1.40 -13.31 -8.77
C GLN A 72 -2.12 -14.11 -7.67
N THR A 73 -1.72 -15.36 -7.52
CA THR A 73 -2.14 -16.18 -6.37
C THR A 73 -1.33 -15.78 -5.15
N SER A 74 -2.00 -15.53 -4.03
CA SER A 74 -1.33 -15.11 -2.79
C SER A 74 -1.70 -16.00 -1.62
N THR A 75 -0.70 -16.37 -0.82
CA THR A 75 -0.88 -17.01 0.48
C THR A 75 -0.11 -16.28 1.56
N THR A 76 -0.58 -16.40 2.81
CA THR A 76 0.07 -15.77 3.97
C THR A 76 0.31 -16.84 5.04
N ARG A 77 1.54 -16.94 5.52
CA ARG A 77 1.93 -17.80 6.62
C ARG A 77 2.38 -16.96 7.80
N VAL A 78 1.78 -17.16 8.98
CA VAL A 78 2.20 -16.50 10.22
C VAL A 78 3.36 -17.30 10.82
N VAL A 79 4.53 -16.72 10.87
CA VAL A 79 5.75 -17.36 11.40
C VAL A 79 6.01 -16.98 12.86
N ALA A 80 5.61 -15.79 13.29
CA ALA A 80 5.61 -15.38 14.70
C ALA A 80 4.34 -14.57 15.01
N PHE A 81 3.79 -14.76 16.22
CA PHE A 81 2.65 -14.00 16.74
C PHE A 81 2.79 -13.95 18.26
N ASP A 82 3.20 -12.82 18.78
CA ASP A 82 3.50 -12.60 20.18
C ASP A 82 2.91 -11.25 20.64
N THR A 83 2.98 -10.99 21.94
CA THR A 83 2.68 -9.67 22.52
C THR A 83 3.94 -9.09 23.12
N CYS A 84 4.10 -7.77 23.00
CA CYS A 84 5.21 -7.06 23.63
C CYS A 84 4.76 -5.68 24.12
N THR A 85 5.58 -5.08 24.95
CA THR A 85 5.46 -3.67 25.33
C THR A 85 6.55 -2.92 24.58
N ALA A 86 6.22 -1.78 23.98
CA ALA A 86 7.17 -0.97 23.25
C ALA A 86 8.25 -0.42 24.21
N ASP A 87 9.48 -0.86 24.03
CA ASP A 87 10.66 -0.26 24.64
C ASP A 87 11.18 0.94 23.83
N GLU A 88 12.29 1.53 24.24
CA GLU A 88 12.90 2.68 23.54
C GLU A 88 13.30 2.33 22.09
N ALA A 89 13.75 1.10 21.84
CA ALA A 89 14.16 0.66 20.50
C ALA A 89 12.95 0.51 19.58
N ILE A 90 11.88 -0.15 20.04
CA ILE A 90 10.62 -0.29 19.30
C ILE A 90 9.99 1.08 19.07
N ALA A 91 9.98 1.96 20.09
CA ALA A 91 9.45 3.31 19.97
C ALA A 91 10.21 4.12 18.91
N ALA A 92 11.54 4.08 18.92
CA ALA A 92 12.37 4.77 17.92
C ALA A 92 12.16 4.24 16.50
N GLN A 93 11.99 2.92 16.34
CA GLN A 93 11.76 2.29 15.05
C GLN A 93 10.36 2.57 14.50
N THR A 94 9.34 2.47 15.35
CA THR A 94 7.94 2.40 14.92
C THR A 94 7.19 3.72 15.03
N GLY A 95 7.59 4.57 15.99
CA GLY A 95 6.86 5.77 16.40
C GLY A 95 5.74 5.53 17.41
N PHE A 96 5.55 4.30 17.92
CA PHE A 96 4.68 4.06 19.06
C PHE A 96 5.30 4.64 20.33
N PRO A 97 4.49 5.11 21.30
CA PRO A 97 5.01 5.54 22.60
C PRO A 97 5.68 4.38 23.36
N VAL A 98 6.72 4.69 24.13
CA VAL A 98 7.27 3.73 25.09
C VAL A 98 6.18 3.32 26.07
N GLY A 99 6.06 2.03 26.34
CA GLY A 99 5.02 1.46 27.20
C GLY A 99 3.74 1.04 26.48
N GLU A 100 3.61 1.30 25.18
CA GLU A 100 2.44 0.86 24.40
C GLU A 100 2.39 -0.67 24.32
N GLU A 101 1.21 -1.26 24.54
CA GLU A 101 0.99 -2.70 24.36
C GLU A 101 0.75 -3.03 22.89
N LEU A 102 1.54 -3.94 22.36
CA LEU A 102 1.56 -4.29 20.93
C LEU A 102 1.42 -5.80 20.73
N PHE A 103 0.82 -6.20 19.61
CA PHE A 103 1.09 -7.48 19.00
C PHE A 103 2.35 -7.34 18.11
N ALA A 104 3.30 -8.26 18.27
CA ALA A 104 4.46 -8.42 17.40
C ALA A 104 4.19 -9.59 16.43
N LEU A 105 4.12 -9.30 15.15
CA LEU A 105 3.67 -10.25 14.14
C LEU A 105 4.70 -10.35 13.01
N GLN A 106 5.04 -11.58 12.64
CA GLN A 106 5.84 -11.84 11.43
C GLN A 106 5.09 -12.77 10.49
N ARG A 107 5.01 -12.36 9.23
CA ARG A 107 4.30 -13.10 8.18
C ARG A 107 5.17 -13.24 6.94
N ILE A 108 5.06 -14.37 6.29
CA ILE A 108 5.59 -14.58 4.95
C ILE A 108 4.43 -14.50 3.97
N HIS A 109 4.60 -13.70 2.96
CA HIS A 109 3.67 -13.62 1.86
C HIS A 109 4.27 -14.30 0.64
N ASP A 110 3.59 -15.34 0.20
CA ASP A 110 3.95 -16.07 -1.01
C ASP A 110 3.13 -15.51 -2.19
N LEU A 111 3.79 -15.27 -3.31
CA LEU A 111 3.17 -14.95 -4.61
C LEU A 111 3.47 -16.10 -5.57
N ASP A 112 2.43 -16.66 -6.17
CA ASP A 112 2.51 -17.79 -7.09
C ASP A 112 3.35 -18.96 -6.52
N GLY A 113 3.17 -19.22 -5.21
CA GLY A 113 3.83 -20.29 -4.48
C GLY A 113 5.27 -20.02 -4.05
N VAL A 114 5.79 -18.80 -4.27
CA VAL A 114 7.16 -18.43 -3.89
C VAL A 114 7.13 -17.32 -2.82
N ALA A 115 7.92 -17.52 -1.74
CA ALA A 115 8.06 -16.52 -0.68
C ALA A 115 8.74 -15.25 -1.21
N ARG A 116 7.98 -14.15 -1.27
CA ARG A 116 8.44 -12.88 -1.86
C ARG A 116 8.55 -11.74 -0.86
N ILE A 117 7.84 -11.83 0.26
CA ILE A 117 7.81 -10.75 1.23
C ILE A 117 7.89 -11.32 2.65
N LEU A 118 8.85 -10.84 3.44
CA LEU A 118 8.84 -10.95 4.90
C LEU A 118 8.21 -9.68 5.46
N ASN A 119 7.08 -9.82 6.13
CA ASN A 119 6.34 -8.73 6.74
C ASN A 119 6.50 -8.77 8.26
N ILE A 120 7.02 -7.71 8.85
CA ILE A 120 7.19 -7.53 10.29
C ILE A 120 6.25 -6.40 10.71
N SER A 121 5.31 -6.69 11.60
CA SER A 121 4.29 -5.73 12.03
C SER A 121 4.26 -5.59 13.53
N TYR A 122 4.06 -4.36 13.99
CA TYR A 122 3.68 -4.02 15.35
C TYR A 122 2.29 -3.40 15.30
N LEU A 123 1.35 -4.01 16.02
CA LEU A 123 -0.07 -3.64 15.96
C LEU A 123 -0.53 -3.24 17.36
N ARG A 124 -1.17 -2.07 17.50
CA ARG A 124 -1.68 -1.58 18.78
C ARG A 124 -2.77 -2.50 19.30
N ARG A 125 -2.56 -3.12 20.48
CA ARG A 125 -3.48 -4.11 21.04
C ARG A 125 -4.86 -3.54 21.31
N SER A 126 -4.95 -2.32 21.80
CA SER A 126 -6.22 -1.65 22.09
C SER A 126 -7.11 -1.45 20.84
N CYS A 127 -6.51 -1.41 19.65
CA CYS A 127 -7.22 -1.28 18.38
C CYS A 127 -7.64 -2.63 17.76
N MET A 128 -7.20 -3.75 18.34
CA MET A 128 -7.39 -5.09 17.75
C MET A 128 -7.91 -6.10 18.76
N PRO A 129 -9.07 -5.84 19.40
CA PRO A 129 -9.65 -6.76 20.38
C PRO A 129 -9.98 -8.10 19.70
N GLY A 130 -9.51 -9.21 20.29
CA GLY A 130 -9.78 -10.55 19.76
C GLY A 130 -8.90 -11.00 18.58
N LEU A 131 -7.84 -10.26 18.22
CA LEU A 131 -6.89 -10.70 17.20
C LEU A 131 -6.24 -12.02 17.61
N THR A 132 -6.36 -13.03 16.75
CA THR A 132 -5.73 -14.34 16.91
C THR A 132 -4.72 -14.61 15.79
N ARG A 133 -3.94 -15.68 15.96
CA ARG A 133 -2.99 -16.13 14.93
C ARG A 133 -3.69 -16.51 13.62
N GLU A 134 -4.91 -17.08 13.70
CA GLU A 134 -5.72 -17.46 12.54
C GLU A 134 -6.19 -16.21 11.78
N ILE A 135 -6.70 -15.21 12.49
CA ILE A 135 -7.12 -13.92 11.91
C ILE A 135 -5.91 -13.24 11.25
N ALA A 136 -4.75 -13.23 11.93
CA ALA A 136 -3.50 -12.66 11.41
C ALA A 136 -2.98 -13.36 10.13
N GLY A 137 -3.30 -14.65 9.95
CA GLY A 137 -3.04 -15.41 8.71
C GLY A 137 -3.99 -15.07 7.56
N GLY A 138 -5.07 -14.36 7.87
CA GLY A 138 -6.03 -13.85 6.92
C GLY A 138 -5.69 -12.46 6.37
N SER A 139 -6.73 -11.67 6.10
CA SER A 139 -6.62 -10.26 5.75
C SER A 139 -6.86 -9.40 6.98
N LEU A 140 -5.81 -8.77 7.53
CA LEU A 140 -5.93 -7.88 8.68
C LEU A 140 -6.85 -6.69 8.38
N TYR A 141 -6.74 -6.10 7.20
CA TYR A 141 -7.58 -4.95 6.84
C TYR A 141 -9.06 -5.32 6.76
N ARG A 142 -9.37 -6.49 6.19
CA ARG A 142 -10.75 -6.99 6.18
C ARG A 142 -11.28 -7.18 7.62
N TYR A 143 -10.48 -7.78 8.51
CA TYR A 143 -10.85 -7.92 9.92
C TYR A 143 -11.11 -6.56 10.59
N LEU A 144 -10.21 -5.58 10.38
CA LEU A 144 -10.35 -4.24 10.92
C LEU A 144 -11.59 -3.51 10.40
N GLU A 145 -11.84 -3.58 9.09
CA GLU A 145 -12.93 -2.85 8.44
C GLU A 145 -14.29 -3.53 8.61
N GLU A 146 -14.37 -4.86 8.31
CA GLU A 146 -15.65 -5.58 8.29
C GLU A 146 -16.09 -6.06 9.69
N GLU A 147 -15.15 -6.49 10.55
CA GLU A 147 -15.50 -7.05 11.87
C GLU A 147 -15.42 -6.01 12.99
N LEU A 148 -14.44 -5.09 12.95
CA LEU A 148 -14.26 -4.06 13.97
C LEU A 148 -14.83 -2.69 13.55
N GLY A 149 -15.25 -2.49 12.30
CA GLY A 149 -15.80 -1.23 11.81
C GLY A 149 -14.79 -0.08 11.77
N MET A 150 -13.49 -0.39 11.75
CA MET A 150 -12.43 0.62 11.71
C MET A 150 -12.27 1.18 10.30
N SER A 151 -12.20 2.50 10.17
CA SER A 151 -11.86 3.14 8.89
C SER A 151 -10.37 3.42 8.80
N ILE A 152 -9.69 2.81 7.83
CA ILE A 152 -8.27 3.02 7.53
C ILE A 152 -8.15 4.22 6.59
N ILE A 153 -7.45 5.29 7.00
CA ILE A 153 -7.46 6.57 6.26
C ILE A 153 -6.10 6.94 5.68
N THR A 154 -5.03 6.81 6.46
CA THR A 154 -3.73 7.35 6.07
C THR A 154 -2.61 6.35 6.33
N SER A 155 -1.69 6.24 5.39
CA SER A 155 -0.43 5.51 5.56
C SER A 155 0.74 6.42 5.21
N LYS A 156 1.67 6.59 6.16
CA LYS A 156 2.97 7.24 5.92
C LYS A 156 3.97 6.16 5.55
N ARG A 157 4.53 6.24 4.34
CA ARG A 157 5.44 5.22 3.80
C ARG A 157 6.85 5.76 3.64
N THR A 158 7.81 4.91 3.99
CA THR A 158 9.23 5.14 3.71
C THR A 158 9.76 3.95 2.93
N PHE A 159 10.45 4.23 1.83
CA PHE A 159 11.05 3.23 0.95
C PHE A 159 12.56 3.28 1.11
N THR A 160 13.17 2.15 1.41
CA THR A 160 14.62 2.00 1.54
C THR A 160 15.11 0.76 0.82
N VAL A 161 16.41 0.69 0.62
CA VAL A 161 17.11 -0.55 0.23
C VAL A 161 18.04 -0.90 1.37
N GLU A 162 17.90 -2.11 1.89
CA GLU A 162 18.67 -2.59 3.04
C GLU A 162 19.40 -3.88 2.71
N LEU A 163 20.55 -4.10 3.34
CA LEU A 163 21.23 -5.37 3.24
C LEU A 163 20.38 -6.49 3.84
N ALA A 164 20.46 -7.65 3.21
CA ALA A 164 19.75 -8.84 3.67
C ALA A 164 20.33 -9.34 4.99
N THR A 165 19.48 -9.51 5.98
CA THR A 165 19.81 -10.10 7.27
C THR A 165 19.79 -11.64 7.20
N PRO A 166 20.35 -12.36 8.20
CA PRO A 166 20.18 -13.81 8.30
C PRO A 166 18.71 -14.23 8.33
N GLN A 167 17.83 -13.45 8.99
CA GLN A 167 16.40 -13.74 9.04
C GLN A 167 15.73 -13.64 7.67
N ASP A 168 16.10 -12.64 6.85
CA ASP A 168 15.58 -12.54 5.49
C ASP A 168 15.94 -13.77 4.66
N ARG A 169 17.19 -14.24 4.76
CA ARG A 169 17.68 -15.43 4.05
C ARG A 169 17.06 -16.74 4.54
N GLN A 170 16.60 -16.77 5.78
CA GLN A 170 15.87 -17.93 6.32
C GLN A 170 14.50 -18.10 5.67
N TRP A 171 13.83 -16.97 5.35
CA TRP A 171 12.44 -16.99 4.92
C TRP A 171 12.25 -16.72 3.43
N LEU A 172 13.18 -16.00 2.79
CA LEU A 172 13.11 -15.63 1.39
C LEU A 172 14.26 -16.26 0.60
N ASP A 173 13.93 -16.84 -0.55
CA ASP A 173 14.96 -17.23 -1.51
C ASP A 173 15.40 -15.97 -2.28
N LEU A 174 16.53 -15.40 -1.87
CA LEU A 174 17.06 -14.18 -2.46
C LEU A 174 17.96 -14.44 -3.68
N GLY A 175 18.30 -15.71 -3.96
CA GLY A 175 19.25 -16.04 -5.02
C GLY A 175 20.56 -15.25 -4.87
N GLU A 176 20.93 -14.51 -5.90
CA GLU A 176 22.15 -13.68 -5.92
C GLU A 176 22.00 -12.31 -5.24
N TYR A 177 20.78 -11.91 -4.85
CA TYR A 177 20.58 -10.62 -4.19
C TYR A 177 21.12 -10.61 -2.77
N ASN A 178 21.83 -9.55 -2.41
CA ASN A 178 22.34 -9.31 -1.04
C ASN A 178 21.57 -8.20 -0.32
N CYS A 179 20.53 -7.67 -0.91
CA CYS A 179 19.70 -6.59 -0.37
C CYS A 179 18.20 -6.86 -0.63
N LEU A 180 17.34 -6.08 0.01
CA LEU A 180 15.89 -6.08 -0.18
C LEU A 180 15.39 -4.66 -0.39
N ALA A 181 14.30 -4.53 -1.12
CA ALA A 181 13.49 -3.32 -1.09
C ALA A 181 12.60 -3.37 0.16
N VAL A 182 12.67 -2.35 0.99
CA VAL A 182 11.96 -2.31 2.26
C VAL A 182 10.97 -1.16 2.26
N VAL A 183 9.72 -1.46 2.63
CA VAL A 183 8.66 -0.47 2.77
C VAL A 183 8.22 -0.45 4.22
N ALA A 184 8.54 0.63 4.92
CA ALA A 184 8.03 0.88 6.27
C ALA A 184 6.76 1.74 6.19
N ASN A 185 5.73 1.35 6.92
CA ASN A 185 4.45 2.04 6.97
C ASN A 185 4.05 2.36 8.41
N GLN A 186 3.55 3.57 8.63
CA GLN A 186 2.75 3.93 9.81
C GLN A 186 1.32 4.17 9.35
N VAL A 187 0.36 3.39 9.85
CA VAL A 187 -1.04 3.42 9.40
C VAL A 187 -1.94 4.01 10.48
N TYR A 188 -2.85 4.89 10.05
CA TYR A 188 -3.72 5.67 10.92
C TYR A 188 -5.19 5.45 10.55
N ASN A 189 -6.04 5.39 11.58
CA ASN A 189 -7.49 5.30 11.43
C ASN A 189 -8.15 6.69 11.28
N SER A 190 -9.48 6.73 11.18
CA SER A 190 -10.26 7.97 11.06
C SER A 190 -10.19 8.90 12.27
N GLU A 191 -9.75 8.40 13.41
CA GLU A 191 -9.54 9.20 14.64
C GLU A 191 -8.13 9.79 14.72
N GLY A 192 -7.29 9.54 13.72
CA GLY A 192 -5.88 9.94 13.71
C GLY A 192 -5.00 9.08 14.62
N VAL A 193 -5.50 7.92 15.08
CA VAL A 193 -4.74 7.00 15.92
C VAL A 193 -3.88 6.10 15.04
N MET A 194 -2.57 6.08 15.30
CA MET A 194 -1.67 5.11 14.69
C MET A 194 -1.92 3.73 15.32
N PHE A 195 -2.40 2.79 14.51
CA PHE A 195 -2.72 1.45 14.96
C PHE A 195 -1.77 0.37 14.46
N GLU A 196 -1.03 0.65 13.39
CA GLU A 196 -0.10 -0.30 12.78
C GLU A 196 1.20 0.38 12.38
N TYR A 197 2.31 -0.27 12.68
CA TYR A 197 3.59 -0.10 12.00
C TYR A 197 3.94 -1.41 11.31
N THR A 198 4.33 -1.34 10.05
CA THR A 198 4.71 -2.50 9.25
C THR A 198 6.01 -2.24 8.53
N GLN A 199 6.91 -3.20 8.52
CA GLN A 199 8.07 -3.26 7.64
C GLN A 199 7.91 -4.46 6.70
N SER A 200 7.68 -4.17 5.42
CA SER A 200 7.59 -5.18 4.37
C SER A 200 8.91 -5.25 3.62
N ARG A 201 9.59 -6.38 3.73
CA ARG A 201 10.92 -6.66 3.15
C ARG A 201 10.73 -7.51 1.91
N HIS A 202 10.90 -6.90 0.74
CA HIS A 202 10.55 -7.49 -0.56
C HIS A 202 11.75 -8.08 -1.27
N TYR A 203 11.55 -9.22 -1.90
CA TYR A 203 12.49 -9.75 -2.89
C TYR A 203 12.66 -8.75 -4.04
N PRO A 204 13.89 -8.30 -4.35
CA PRO A 204 14.11 -7.19 -5.28
C PRO A 204 13.65 -7.47 -6.70
N GLY A 205 13.79 -8.72 -7.17
CA GLY A 205 13.48 -9.09 -8.55
C GLY A 205 12.00 -8.97 -8.93
N SER A 206 11.10 -8.90 -7.93
CA SER A 206 9.65 -8.70 -8.17
C SER A 206 9.12 -7.39 -7.58
N PHE A 207 9.98 -6.56 -6.97
CA PHE A 207 9.55 -5.28 -6.40
C PHE A 207 9.55 -4.19 -7.45
N ARG A 208 8.40 -3.61 -7.72
CA ARG A 208 8.24 -2.43 -8.55
C ARG A 208 7.34 -1.43 -7.82
N PHE A 209 7.72 -0.18 -7.87
CA PHE A 209 6.98 0.92 -7.32
C PHE A 209 6.76 1.96 -8.40
N GLN A 210 5.52 2.41 -8.55
CA GLN A 210 5.14 3.40 -9.55
C GLN A 210 4.39 4.57 -8.92
N ASP A 211 4.79 5.77 -9.29
CA ASP A 211 4.17 7.01 -8.86
C ASP A 211 3.93 7.94 -10.05
N ASN A 212 2.84 8.71 -10.00
CA ASN A 212 2.53 9.76 -10.95
C ASN A 212 2.83 11.13 -10.33
N ALA A 213 4.04 11.62 -10.54
CA ALA A 213 4.46 12.93 -10.03
C ALA A 213 3.95 14.07 -10.91
N VAL A 214 3.26 15.04 -10.32
CA VAL A 214 2.81 16.26 -11.00
C VAL A 214 3.69 17.43 -10.59
N ARG A 215 4.29 18.12 -11.57
CA ARG A 215 5.05 19.34 -11.31
C ARG A 215 4.12 20.49 -10.96
N ARG A 216 4.22 21.02 -9.74
CA ARG A 216 3.62 22.30 -9.38
C ARG A 216 4.56 23.44 -9.79
N PRO A 217 4.06 24.50 -10.46
CA PRO A 217 4.88 25.70 -10.65
C PRO A 217 5.34 26.23 -9.30
N ALA A 218 6.56 26.73 -9.22
CA ALA A 218 7.00 27.45 -8.02
C ALA A 218 6.07 28.65 -7.83
N GLU A 219 5.53 28.83 -6.64
CA GLU A 219 4.83 30.06 -6.28
C GLU A 219 5.83 31.20 -6.40
N SER A 220 5.56 32.16 -7.27
CA SER A 220 6.36 33.36 -7.51
C SER A 220 6.08 34.43 -6.47
#